data_c48ab15f5c75bcd11700619226774be0
#
_entry.id   c48ab15f5c75bcd11700619226774be0
#
_cell.length_a   1.000
_cell.length_b   1.000
_cell.length_c   1.000
_cell.angle_alpha   90.00
_cell.angle_beta   90.00
_cell.angle_gamma   90.00
#
_symmetry.space_group_name_H-M   'P 1'
#
loop_
_entity.id
_entity.type
_entity.pdbx_description
1 polymer ?
#
loop_
_entity_poly.entity_id
_entity_poly.type
_entity_poly.pdbx_seq_one_letter_code
_entity_poly.pdbx_strand_id
1 'polypeptide(L)'
;SKNRKYNSLINYLLDDRIAELRCKNPAGSISDEAYGIIIRSIQNGSRVKILVDGEEDLLAIPLFAFLPKRSVLAYGQPNEGLVLTRICPKIQTVAKDLLTRFDITV
;
A
#
# COMPACT_ATOMS: atom_id res chain seq x y z
N SER A 1 -12.22 7.81 20.59
CA SER A 1 -11.22 8.86 20.40
C SER A 1 -10.21 8.45 19.33
N LYS A 2 -9.55 9.43 18.76
CA LYS A 2 -8.54 9.20 17.74
C LYS A 2 -7.41 8.28 18.26
N ASN A 3 -7.05 8.41 19.52
CA ASN A 3 -5.97 7.62 20.12
C ASN A 3 -6.31 6.13 20.20
N ARG A 4 -7.56 5.78 20.45
CA ARG A 4 -7.96 4.37 20.48
C ARG A 4 -7.84 3.69 19.12
N LYS A 5 -8.24 4.40 18.04
CA LYS A 5 -8.13 3.86 16.69
C LYS A 5 -6.67 3.63 16.30
N TYR A 6 -5.80 4.57 16.62
CA TYR A 6 -4.38 4.44 16.34
C TYR A 6 -3.74 3.29 17.11
N ASN A 7 -4.08 3.16 18.39
CA ASN A 7 -3.52 2.08 19.20
C ASN A 7 -3.95 0.70 18.70
N SER A 8 -5.23 0.55 18.34
CA SER A 8 -5.73 -0.71 17.77
C SER A 8 -5.02 -1.04 16.47
N LEU A 9 -4.81 -0.04 15.60
CA LEU A 9 -4.15 -0.24 14.33
C LEU A 9 -2.66 -0.56 14.50
N ILE A 10 -1.98 0.13 15.41
CA ILE A 10 -0.58 -0.16 15.73
C ILE A 10 -0.44 -1.59 16.24
N ASN A 11 -1.30 -2.01 17.15
CA ASN A 11 -1.32 -3.38 17.65
C ASN A 11 -1.54 -4.38 16.52
N TYR A 12 -2.42 -4.04 15.59
CA TYR A 12 -2.69 -4.86 14.41
C TYR A 12 -1.45 -4.98 13.52
N LEU A 13 -0.75 -3.87 13.28
CA LEU A 13 0.45 -3.87 12.47
C LEU A 13 1.62 -4.59 13.12
N LEU A 14 1.63 -4.67 14.45
CA LEU A 14 2.65 -5.40 15.21
C LEU A 14 2.28 -6.87 15.42
N ASP A 15 1.11 -7.30 14.94
CA ASP A 15 0.65 -8.67 15.11
C ASP A 15 1.49 -9.61 14.23
N ASP A 16 2.23 -10.51 14.85
CA ASP A 16 3.09 -11.47 14.16
C ASP A 16 2.31 -12.48 13.31
N ARG A 17 1.00 -12.58 13.52
CA ARG A 17 0.16 -13.48 12.73
C ARG A 17 -0.16 -12.93 11.35
N ILE A 18 0.08 -11.63 11.13
CA ILE A 18 -0.12 -11.01 9.82
C ILE A 18 1.14 -11.22 9.01
N ALA A 19 0.99 -11.77 7.81
CA ALA A 19 2.11 -12.03 6.93
C ALA A 19 2.86 -10.74 6.60
N GLU A 20 4.18 -10.81 6.71
CA GLU A 20 5.06 -9.70 6.38
C GLU A 20 5.83 -10.04 5.11
N LEU A 21 5.70 -9.19 4.11
CA LEU A 21 6.38 -9.31 2.84
C LEU A 21 7.39 -8.17 2.71
N ARG A 22 8.52 -8.44 2.08
CA ARG A 22 9.56 -7.44 1.88
C ARG A 22 9.84 -7.27 0.41
N CYS A 23 10.08 -6.04 -0.02
CA CYS A 23 10.47 -5.74 -1.38
C CYS A 23 11.39 -4.54 -1.45
N LYS A 24 12.09 -4.42 -2.56
CA LYS A 24 12.91 -3.25 -2.87
C LYS A 24 12.19 -2.40 -3.88
N ASN A 25 12.23 -1.09 -3.67
CA ASN A 25 11.63 -0.15 -4.61
C ASN A 25 12.46 1.14 -4.67
N PRO A 26 13.28 1.32 -5.72
CA PRO A 26 14.08 2.52 -5.85
C PRO A 26 13.23 3.78 -5.95
N ALA A 27 13.78 4.90 -5.49
CA ALA A 27 13.12 6.20 -5.55
C ALA A 27 12.69 6.54 -6.98
N GLY A 28 11.53 7.18 -7.12
CA GLY A 28 11.02 7.64 -8.40
C GLY A 28 10.56 6.53 -9.33
N SER A 29 10.36 5.32 -8.82
CA SER A 29 9.98 4.18 -9.66
C SER A 29 8.91 3.32 -9.00
N ILE A 30 8.32 2.45 -9.81
CA ILE A 30 7.53 1.31 -9.33
C ILE A 30 8.25 0.08 -9.85
N SER A 31 8.95 -0.63 -8.96
CA SER A 31 9.70 -1.82 -9.38
C SER A 31 8.75 -2.96 -9.70
N ASP A 32 9.16 -3.85 -10.59
CA ASP A 32 8.38 -5.04 -10.91
C ASP A 32 8.25 -5.96 -9.70
N GLU A 33 9.27 -6.02 -8.85
CA GLU A 33 9.22 -6.79 -7.62
C GLU A 33 8.11 -6.28 -6.70
N ALA A 34 8.11 -4.98 -6.41
CA ALA A 34 7.10 -4.37 -5.56
C ALA A 34 5.70 -4.48 -6.18
N TYR A 35 5.59 -4.20 -7.47
CA TYR A 35 4.32 -4.31 -8.19
C TYR A 35 3.76 -5.73 -8.12
N GLY A 36 4.61 -6.73 -8.36
CA GLY A 36 4.20 -8.13 -8.29
C GLY A 36 3.72 -8.54 -6.91
N ILE A 37 4.41 -8.11 -5.86
CA ILE A 37 4.00 -8.38 -4.48
C ILE A 37 2.64 -7.75 -4.19
N ILE A 38 2.44 -6.50 -4.60
CA ILE A 38 1.16 -5.81 -4.40
C ILE A 38 0.03 -6.54 -5.10
N ILE A 39 0.21 -6.88 -6.38
CA ILE A 39 -0.85 -7.54 -7.15
C ILE A 39 -1.19 -8.91 -6.56
N ARG A 40 -0.18 -9.70 -6.21
CA ARG A 40 -0.42 -11.01 -5.60
C ARG A 40 -1.14 -10.88 -4.26
N SER A 41 -0.76 -9.90 -3.46
CA SER A 41 -1.41 -9.66 -2.17
C SER A 41 -2.88 -9.29 -2.34
N ILE A 42 -3.18 -8.45 -3.31
CA ILE A 42 -4.56 -8.06 -3.62
C ILE A 42 -5.37 -9.27 -4.12
N GLN A 43 -4.79 -10.08 -5.00
CA GLN A 43 -5.46 -11.27 -5.53
C GLN A 43 -5.77 -12.30 -4.44
N ASN A 44 -4.86 -12.47 -3.50
CA ASN A 44 -5.06 -13.40 -2.39
C ASN A 44 -6.12 -12.93 -1.39
N GLY A 45 -6.41 -11.63 -1.38
CA GLY A 45 -7.40 -11.07 -0.47
C GLY A 45 -7.00 -11.11 1.00
N SER A 46 -5.76 -11.44 1.29
CA SER A 46 -5.26 -11.53 2.65
C SER A 46 -4.78 -10.19 3.16
N ARG A 47 -4.82 -10.04 4.47
CA ARG A 47 -4.21 -8.88 5.12
C ARG A 47 -2.71 -9.11 5.18
N VAL A 48 -1.94 -8.14 4.73
CA VAL A 48 -0.49 -8.25 4.70
C VAL A 48 0.16 -6.95 5.12
N LYS A 49 1.38 -7.05 5.60
CA LYS A 49 2.28 -5.92 5.81
C LYS A 49 3.35 -5.99 4.73
N ILE A 50 3.58 -4.90 4.05
CA ILE A 50 4.64 -4.82 3.05
C ILE A 50 5.68 -3.83 3.55
N LEU A 51 6.89 -4.34 3.80
CA LEU A 51 8.04 -3.51 4.14
C LEU A 51 8.82 -3.21 2.88
N VAL A 52 9.01 -1.94 2.61
CA VAL A 52 9.68 -1.47 1.41
C VAL A 52 11.07 -0.98 1.75
N ASP A 53 12.09 -1.61 1.15
CA ASP A 53 13.45 -1.11 1.18
C ASP A 53 13.61 -0.14 0.02
N GLY A 54 13.64 1.15 0.36
CA GLY A 54 13.66 2.23 -0.63
C GLY A 54 12.53 3.22 -0.38
N GLU A 55 11.86 3.63 -1.44
CA GLU A 55 10.75 4.59 -1.33
C GLU A 55 9.42 3.99 -1.76
N GLU A 56 8.43 4.17 -0.90
CA GLU A 56 7.11 3.58 -1.07
C GLU A 56 6.06 4.53 -1.65
N ASP A 57 6.36 5.81 -1.78
CA ASP A 57 5.36 6.82 -2.14
C ASP A 57 4.59 6.48 -3.42
N LEU A 58 5.30 6.06 -4.47
CA LEU A 58 4.66 5.75 -5.74
C LEU A 58 3.90 4.42 -5.71
N LEU A 59 4.18 3.57 -4.72
CA LEU A 59 3.49 2.29 -4.58
C LEU A 59 2.03 2.46 -4.16
N ALA A 60 1.66 3.63 -3.65
CA ALA A 60 0.26 3.94 -3.39
C ALA A 60 -0.57 3.89 -4.68
N ILE A 61 0.03 4.20 -5.83
CA ILE A 61 -0.71 4.26 -7.09
C ILE A 61 -1.31 2.89 -7.47
N PRO A 62 -0.54 1.79 -7.58
CA PRO A 62 -1.15 0.49 -7.84
C PRO A 62 -2.10 0.04 -6.74
N LEU A 63 -1.83 0.39 -5.48
CA LEU A 63 -2.74 0.05 -4.39
C LEU A 63 -4.08 0.75 -4.54
N PHE A 64 -4.09 2.06 -4.82
CA PHE A 64 -5.35 2.77 -5.08
C PHE A 64 -6.05 2.23 -6.32
N ALA A 65 -5.29 1.86 -7.35
CA ALA A 65 -5.86 1.38 -8.61
C ALA A 65 -6.60 0.05 -8.45
N PHE A 66 -6.08 -0.87 -7.65
CA PHE A 66 -6.51 -2.27 -7.68
C PHE A 66 -7.09 -2.83 -6.39
N LEU A 67 -6.95 -2.15 -5.26
CA LEU A 67 -7.60 -2.62 -4.04
C LEU A 67 -9.11 -2.59 -4.18
N PRO A 68 -9.82 -3.58 -3.61
CA PRO A 68 -11.28 -3.57 -3.64
C PRO A 68 -11.85 -2.29 -3.01
N LYS A 69 -13.01 -1.88 -3.47
CA LYS A 69 -13.73 -0.75 -2.88
C LYS A 69 -13.90 -0.99 -1.39
N ARG A 70 -13.81 0.08 -0.61
CA ARG A 70 -13.92 0.06 0.86
C ARG A 70 -12.71 -0.54 1.58
N SER A 71 -11.69 -0.98 0.85
CA SER A 71 -10.44 -1.36 1.49
C SER A 71 -9.82 -0.16 2.20
N VAL A 72 -9.09 -0.45 3.27
CA VAL A 72 -8.35 0.58 4.00
C VAL A 72 -6.87 0.34 3.75
N LEU A 73 -6.20 1.38 3.27
CA LEU A 73 -4.76 1.40 3.10
C LEU A 73 -4.15 2.19 4.24
N ALA A 74 -3.23 1.57 4.96
CA ALA A 74 -2.47 2.21 6.02
C ALA A 74 -1.02 2.35 5.59
N TYR A 75 -0.45 3.54 5.76
CA TYR A 75 0.96 3.76 5.45
C TYR A 75 1.56 4.78 6.40
N GLY A 76 2.88 4.66 6.62
CA GLY A 76 3.62 5.62 7.43
C GLY A 76 4.03 6.82 6.60
N GLN A 77 3.82 8.01 7.14
CA GLN A 77 4.24 9.25 6.50
C GLN A 77 5.21 9.98 7.41
N PRO A 78 6.39 10.36 6.91
CA PRO A 78 7.39 11.04 7.74
C PRO A 78 6.80 12.27 8.41
N ASN A 79 7.07 12.42 9.72
CA ASN A 79 6.63 13.52 10.57
C ASN A 79 5.11 13.60 10.82
N GLU A 80 4.31 12.78 10.14
CA GLU A 80 2.86 12.77 10.31
C GLU A 80 2.38 11.53 11.07
N GLY A 81 3.18 10.47 11.05
CA GLY A 81 2.80 9.20 11.65
C GLY A 81 2.07 8.30 10.67
N LEU A 82 1.07 7.59 11.15
CA LEU A 82 0.32 6.63 10.36
C LEU A 82 -0.86 7.31 9.67
N VAL A 83 -0.94 7.14 8.36
CA VAL A 83 -2.04 7.69 7.55
C VAL A 83 -2.94 6.55 7.12
N LEU A 84 -4.24 6.75 7.28
CA LEU A 84 -5.27 5.83 6.82
C LEU A 84 -6.06 6.47 5.70
N THR A 85 -6.29 5.72 4.65
CA THR A 85 -7.12 6.18 3.56
C THR A 85 -8.03 5.06 3.09
N ARG A 86 -9.23 5.44 2.67
CA ARG A 86 -10.21 4.50 2.14
C ARG A 86 -10.23 4.58 0.63
N ILE A 87 -10.31 3.42 0.00
CA ILE A 87 -10.36 3.35 -1.46
C ILE A 87 -11.74 3.74 -1.96
N CYS A 88 -11.80 4.66 -2.91
CA CYS A 88 -13.05 5.09 -3.53
C CYS A 88 -12.93 5.08 -5.07
N PRO A 89 -14.07 5.00 -5.79
CA PRO A 89 -14.03 4.89 -7.25
C PRO A 89 -13.31 6.03 -7.96
N LYS A 90 -13.46 7.24 -7.47
CA LYS A 90 -12.81 8.41 -8.07
C LYS A 90 -11.30 8.32 -8.00
N ILE A 91 -10.77 7.96 -6.84
CA ILE A 91 -9.34 7.77 -6.65
C ILE A 91 -8.83 6.62 -7.53
N GLN A 92 -9.61 5.55 -7.64
CA GLN A 92 -9.23 4.41 -8.49
C GLN A 92 -9.09 4.80 -9.95
N THR A 93 -10.01 5.61 -10.47
CA THR A 93 -9.95 6.07 -11.84
C THR A 93 -8.68 6.90 -12.09
N VAL A 94 -8.38 7.82 -11.18
CA VAL A 94 -7.16 8.65 -11.29
C VAL A 94 -5.91 7.79 -11.19
N ALA A 95 -5.87 6.83 -10.25
CA ALA A 95 -4.72 5.96 -10.06
C ALA A 95 -4.47 5.08 -11.29
N LYS A 96 -5.51 4.52 -11.88
CA LYS A 96 -5.38 3.71 -13.09
C LYS A 96 -4.82 4.52 -14.25
N ASP A 97 -5.27 5.75 -14.41
CA ASP A 97 -4.76 6.65 -15.44
C ASP A 97 -3.28 6.95 -15.22
N LEU A 98 -2.92 7.30 -13.98
CA LEU A 98 -1.52 7.56 -13.64
C LEU A 98 -0.64 6.34 -13.89
N LEU A 99 -1.13 5.15 -13.57
CA LEU A 99 -0.36 3.93 -13.71
C LEU A 99 0.05 3.67 -15.17
N THR A 100 -0.76 4.08 -16.14
CA THR A 100 -0.44 3.92 -17.55
C THR A 100 0.78 4.74 -17.97
N ARG A 101 1.18 5.72 -17.17
CA ARG A 101 2.31 6.62 -17.45
C ARG A 101 3.62 6.13 -16.85
N PHE A 102 3.59 5.03 -16.12
CA PHE A 102 4.80 4.45 -15.54
C PHE A 102 5.31 3.29 -16.37
N ASP A 103 6.62 3.25 -16.54
CA ASP A 103 7.28 2.06 -17.08
C ASP A 103 7.49 1.08 -15.93
N ILE A 104 6.71 0.01 -15.93
CA ILE A 104 6.91 -1.05 -14.96
C ILE A 104 7.87 -2.02 -15.58
N THR A 105 9.11 -2.04 -15.06
CA THR A 105 10.16 -2.90 -15.58
C THR A 105 9.93 -4.32 -15.09
N VAL A 106 9.67 -5.18 -16.02
CA VAL A 106 9.47 -6.61 -15.75
C VAL A 106 10.79 -7.36 -15.83
#